data_241d95c8ef7d9aa7805e524ef94087c9
#
_entry.id   241d95c8ef7d9aa7805e524ef94087c9
#
_cell.length_a   1.000
_cell.length_b   1.000
_cell.length_c   1.000
_cell.angle_alpha   90.00
_cell.angle_beta   90.00
_cell.angle_gamma   90.00
#
_symmetry.space_group_name_H-M   'P 1'
#
loop_
_entity.id
_entity.type
_entity.pdbx_description
1 polymer ?
#
loop_
_entity_poly.entity_id
_entity_poly.type
_entity_poly.pdbx_seq_one_letter_code
_entity_poly.pdbx_strand_id
1 'polypeptide(L)'
;MDAVVQRTIDELVEAAERHDAGQQNRLDRWRVLDPDAGRFVWFLAQAVQARVIVEVGTSRGVSTLWLADAARTTGGRVLSIDTDAEAQEHARRSVTTAGLAEQVDFRAGDGGAALADLADGAVDLLFLDAERTEYPSWWPHPVRVLRAGGVLVVDNALSHPAEIEPLRELLERDGRLSVTTIPVGKGELVALRR
;
A
#
# COMPACT_ATOMS: atom_id res chain seq x y z
N MET A 1 -16.77 1.51 6.89
CA MET A 1 -15.61 1.67 7.80
C MET A 1 -16.10 1.82 9.23
N ASP A 2 -15.41 1.20 10.15
CA ASP A 2 -15.67 1.30 11.58
C ASP A 2 -15.27 2.69 12.12
N ALA A 3 -16.06 3.22 13.08
CA ALA A 3 -15.81 4.56 13.62
C ALA A 3 -14.52 4.65 14.47
N VAL A 4 -14.07 3.54 15.07
CA VAL A 4 -12.78 3.50 15.80
C VAL A 4 -11.62 3.57 14.81
N VAL A 5 -11.71 2.81 13.73
CA VAL A 5 -10.69 2.83 12.66
C VAL A 5 -10.57 4.21 12.05
N GLN A 6 -11.71 4.85 11.71
CA GLN A 6 -11.71 6.20 11.14
C GLN A 6 -11.03 7.21 12.09
N ARG A 7 -11.39 7.21 13.37
CA ARG A 7 -10.75 8.11 14.34
C ARG A 7 -9.24 7.88 14.45
N THR A 8 -8.81 6.61 14.50
CA THR A 8 -7.38 6.28 14.56
C THR A 8 -6.63 6.80 13.33
N ILE A 9 -7.23 6.69 12.15
CA ILE A 9 -6.67 7.24 10.91
C ILE A 9 -6.58 8.77 11.00
N ASP A 10 -7.67 9.45 11.39
CA ASP A 10 -7.72 10.91 11.49
C ASP A 10 -6.66 11.43 12.47
N GLU A 11 -6.52 10.81 13.64
CA GLU A 11 -5.50 11.14 14.65
C GLU A 11 -4.07 10.99 14.11
N LEU A 12 -3.80 9.92 13.34
CA LEU A 12 -2.50 9.69 12.73
C LEU A 12 -2.19 10.71 11.62
N VAL A 13 -3.16 11.03 10.77
CA VAL A 13 -3.03 12.04 9.72
C VAL A 13 -2.73 13.40 10.33
N GLU A 14 -3.51 13.85 11.34
CA GLU A 14 -3.25 15.08 12.05
C GLU A 14 -1.89 15.11 12.75
N ALA A 15 -1.46 13.98 13.32
CA ALA A 15 -0.14 13.88 13.94
C ALA A 15 0.98 13.99 12.90
N ALA A 16 0.80 13.36 11.72
CA ALA A 16 1.73 13.45 10.61
C ALA A 16 1.83 14.89 10.06
N GLU A 17 0.71 15.57 9.87
CA GLU A 17 0.70 16.97 9.42
C GLU A 17 1.47 17.87 10.38
N ARG A 18 1.23 17.73 11.71
CA ARG A 18 1.95 18.49 12.73
C ARG A 18 3.45 18.19 12.73
N HIS A 19 3.83 16.93 12.61
CA HIS A 19 5.22 16.50 12.54
C HIS A 19 5.91 17.04 11.30
N ASP A 20 5.30 16.84 10.13
CA ASP A 20 5.88 17.14 8.82
C ASP A 20 6.01 18.66 8.59
N ALA A 21 5.12 19.48 9.20
CA ALA A 21 5.21 20.94 9.17
C ALA A 21 6.50 21.49 9.79
N GLY A 22 7.09 20.76 10.75
CA GLY A 22 8.36 21.13 11.39
C GLY A 22 9.61 20.60 10.68
N GLN A 23 9.47 19.73 9.66
CA GLN A 23 10.58 19.04 9.03
C GLN A 23 11.03 19.73 7.75
N GLN A 24 12.28 20.22 7.74
CA GLN A 24 12.90 20.80 6.54
C GLN A 24 13.35 19.71 5.55
N ASN A 25 13.85 18.58 6.07
CA ASN A 25 14.29 17.45 5.25
C ASN A 25 13.10 16.53 4.96
N ARG A 26 12.91 16.20 3.67
CA ARG A 26 11.86 15.27 3.21
C ARG A 26 11.97 13.87 3.84
N LEU A 27 13.19 13.40 4.12
CA LEU A 27 13.43 12.08 4.70
C LEU A 27 12.98 11.97 6.16
N ASP A 28 12.87 13.10 6.86
CA ASP A 28 12.44 13.14 8.27
C ASP A 28 10.91 13.22 8.39
N ARG A 29 10.19 13.33 7.26
CA ARG A 29 8.73 13.38 7.22
C ARG A 29 8.13 11.98 7.28
N TRP A 30 6.97 11.86 7.93
CA TRP A 30 6.24 10.59 8.00
C TRP A 30 5.56 10.21 6.69
N ARG A 31 5.20 11.19 5.87
CA ARG A 31 4.66 11.00 4.50
C ARG A 31 3.54 9.96 4.44
N VAL A 32 2.55 10.11 5.31
CA VAL A 32 1.41 9.20 5.34
C VAL A 32 0.54 9.32 4.09
N LEU A 33 -0.19 8.25 3.79
CA LEU A 33 -1.09 8.19 2.65
C LEU A 33 -2.17 9.26 2.74
N ASP A 34 -2.47 9.90 1.60
CA ASP A 34 -3.58 10.84 1.47
C ASP A 34 -4.92 10.17 1.81
N PRO A 35 -5.82 10.82 2.58
CA PRO A 35 -7.10 10.20 2.98
C PRO A 35 -7.99 9.78 1.80
N ASP A 36 -7.97 10.50 0.68
CA ASP A 36 -8.78 10.13 -0.50
C ASP A 36 -8.17 8.93 -1.22
N ALA A 37 -6.84 8.83 -1.31
CA ALA A 37 -6.14 7.64 -1.77
C ALA A 37 -6.41 6.44 -0.85
N GLY A 38 -6.37 6.64 0.48
CA GLY A 38 -6.72 5.62 1.47
C GLY A 38 -8.15 5.09 1.28
N ARG A 39 -9.11 5.98 1.09
CA ARG A 39 -10.51 5.61 0.83
C ARG A 39 -10.66 4.85 -0.49
N PHE A 40 -9.89 5.24 -1.51
CA PHE A 40 -9.88 4.56 -2.80
C PHE A 40 -9.36 3.12 -2.68
N VAL A 41 -8.19 2.89 -2.05
CA VAL A 41 -7.65 1.52 -1.91
C VAL A 41 -8.51 0.65 -1.01
N TRP A 42 -9.13 1.22 0.05
CA TRP A 42 -10.11 0.55 0.89
C TRP A 42 -11.34 0.08 0.09
N PHE A 43 -11.90 0.96 -0.76
CA PHE A 43 -13.02 0.62 -1.64
C PHE A 43 -12.63 -0.44 -2.67
N LEU A 44 -11.47 -0.26 -3.31
CA LEU A 44 -10.98 -1.18 -4.34
C LEU A 44 -10.74 -2.58 -3.78
N ALA A 45 -10.11 -2.69 -2.60
CA ALA A 45 -9.89 -3.98 -1.94
C ALA A 45 -11.19 -4.76 -1.72
N GLN A 46 -12.28 -4.06 -1.33
CA GLN A 46 -13.59 -4.67 -1.18
C GLN A 46 -14.23 -5.01 -2.54
N ALA A 47 -14.09 -4.14 -3.54
CA ALA A 47 -14.65 -4.35 -4.87
C ALA A 47 -14.07 -5.60 -5.55
N VAL A 48 -12.76 -5.87 -5.36
CA VAL A 48 -12.11 -7.08 -5.89
C VAL A 48 -12.19 -8.27 -4.92
N GLN A 49 -12.88 -8.12 -3.79
CA GLN A 49 -13.01 -9.13 -2.73
C GLN A 49 -11.65 -9.68 -2.27
N ALA A 50 -10.70 -8.76 -2.05
CA ALA A 50 -9.33 -9.10 -1.69
C ALA A 50 -9.26 -9.79 -0.32
N ARG A 51 -8.70 -11.01 -0.28
CA ARG A 51 -8.42 -11.77 0.94
C ARG A 51 -6.94 -11.81 1.27
N VAL A 52 -6.08 -11.79 0.27
CA VAL A 52 -4.64 -11.71 0.42
C VAL A 52 -4.20 -10.35 -0.10
N ILE A 53 -3.92 -9.45 0.82
CA ILE A 53 -3.46 -8.09 0.54
C ILE A 53 -2.00 -8.01 0.94
N VAL A 54 -1.16 -7.46 0.07
CA VAL A 54 0.24 -7.18 0.38
C VAL A 54 0.49 -5.68 0.25
N GLU A 55 1.10 -5.10 1.24
CA GLU A 55 1.54 -3.71 1.28
C GLU A 55 3.06 -3.65 1.38
N VAL A 56 3.70 -2.82 0.57
CA VAL A 56 5.11 -2.48 0.69
C VAL A 56 5.23 -0.99 0.93
N GLY A 57 5.70 -0.63 2.13
CA GLY A 57 5.70 0.73 2.67
C GLY A 57 4.65 0.88 3.77
N THR A 58 4.96 0.38 4.98
CA THR A 58 4.08 0.47 6.17
C THR A 58 4.05 1.88 6.75
N SER A 59 5.22 2.53 6.82
CA SER A 59 5.38 3.82 7.52
C SER A 59 4.68 3.80 8.89
N ARG A 60 3.85 4.80 9.19
CA ARG A 60 3.11 4.90 10.47
C ARG A 60 1.78 4.14 10.50
N GLY A 61 1.45 3.40 9.41
CA GLY A 61 0.32 2.49 9.36
C GLY A 61 -1.01 3.09 8.91
N VAL A 62 -1.02 4.29 8.32
CA VAL A 62 -2.26 4.90 7.81
C VAL A 62 -2.86 4.06 6.68
N SER A 63 -2.07 3.72 5.65
CA SER A 63 -2.47 2.81 4.57
C SER A 63 -2.84 1.42 5.09
N THR A 64 -2.03 0.91 6.04
CA THR A 64 -2.27 -0.39 6.68
C THR A 64 -3.65 -0.45 7.36
N LEU A 65 -4.09 0.61 8.04
CA LEU A 65 -5.40 0.68 8.67
C LEU A 65 -6.55 0.63 7.64
N TRP A 66 -6.43 1.35 6.52
CA TRP A 66 -7.40 1.28 5.42
C TRP A 66 -7.51 -0.14 4.85
N LEU A 67 -6.38 -0.75 4.56
CA LEU A 67 -6.30 -2.10 4.00
C LEU A 67 -6.79 -3.16 4.99
N ALA A 68 -6.45 -3.02 6.28
CA ALA A 68 -6.87 -3.96 7.32
C ALA A 68 -8.39 -3.91 7.58
N ASP A 69 -9.02 -2.72 7.56
CA ASP A 69 -10.47 -2.61 7.67
C ASP A 69 -11.19 -3.21 6.44
N ALA A 70 -10.62 -3.03 5.24
CA ALA A 70 -11.11 -3.73 4.04
C ALA A 70 -10.96 -5.24 4.18
N ALA A 71 -9.79 -5.73 4.61
CA ALA A 71 -9.50 -7.15 4.84
C ALA A 71 -10.47 -7.77 5.86
N ARG A 72 -10.78 -7.06 6.95
CA ARG A 72 -11.80 -7.49 7.92
C ARG A 72 -13.16 -7.72 7.26
N THR A 73 -13.55 -6.83 6.34
CA THR A 73 -14.82 -6.91 5.62
C THR A 73 -14.86 -8.08 4.64
N THR A 74 -13.75 -8.37 3.97
CA THR A 74 -13.64 -9.47 2.97
C THR A 74 -13.27 -10.82 3.58
N GLY A 75 -12.97 -10.86 4.88
CA GLY A 75 -12.46 -12.05 5.57
C GLY A 75 -11.02 -12.39 5.19
N GLY A 76 -10.24 -11.36 4.86
CA GLY A 76 -8.85 -11.46 4.43
C GLY A 76 -7.82 -11.02 5.47
N ARG A 77 -6.57 -10.89 5.02
CA ARG A 77 -5.41 -10.43 5.81
C ARG A 77 -4.51 -9.54 4.98
N VAL A 78 -3.77 -8.68 5.66
CA VAL A 78 -2.72 -7.81 5.12
C VAL A 78 -1.36 -8.32 5.56
N LEU A 79 -0.44 -8.52 4.62
CA LEU A 79 1.00 -8.60 4.91
C LEU A 79 1.60 -7.23 4.62
N SER A 80 2.03 -6.52 5.67
CA SER A 80 2.63 -5.19 5.56
C SER A 80 4.14 -5.28 5.74
N ILE A 81 4.89 -4.77 4.76
CA ILE A 81 6.33 -4.92 4.63
C ILE A 81 6.97 -3.54 4.67
N ASP A 82 8.02 -3.38 5.50
CA ASP A 82 8.81 -2.15 5.56
C ASP A 82 10.24 -2.47 6.02
N THR A 83 11.20 -1.69 5.59
CA THR A 83 12.58 -1.77 6.07
C THR A 83 12.77 -1.14 7.44
N ASP A 84 11.89 -0.21 7.84
CA ASP A 84 11.90 0.48 9.12
C ASP A 84 11.08 -0.28 10.18
N ALA A 85 11.78 -1.08 10.99
CA ALA A 85 11.17 -1.86 12.06
C ALA A 85 10.56 -0.98 13.18
N GLU A 86 11.09 0.24 13.41
CA GLU A 86 10.54 1.17 14.40
C GLU A 86 9.20 1.76 13.90
N ALA A 87 9.13 2.16 12.63
CA ALA A 87 7.90 2.60 12.01
C ALA A 87 6.83 1.49 12.05
N GLN A 88 7.21 0.24 11.74
CA GLN A 88 6.30 -0.91 11.85
C GLN A 88 5.78 -1.14 13.27
N GLU A 89 6.64 -0.96 14.29
CA GLU A 89 6.18 -1.10 15.67
C GLU A 89 5.16 -0.01 16.04
N HIS A 90 5.32 1.20 15.49
CA HIS A 90 4.32 2.26 15.63
C HIS A 90 3.00 1.88 14.95
N ALA A 91 3.06 1.41 13.71
CA ALA A 91 1.90 0.94 12.97
C ALA A 91 1.17 -0.21 13.70
N ARG A 92 1.91 -1.15 14.29
CA ARG A 92 1.36 -2.26 15.08
C ARG A 92 0.52 -1.75 16.26
N ARG A 93 0.99 -0.72 16.98
CA ARG A 93 0.20 -0.11 18.07
C ARG A 93 -1.08 0.53 17.57
N SER A 94 -1.02 1.25 16.45
CA SER A 94 -2.18 1.89 15.83
C SER A 94 -3.21 0.87 15.36
N VAL A 95 -2.78 -0.19 14.71
CA VAL A 95 -3.62 -1.32 14.26
C VAL A 95 -4.27 -2.03 15.46
N THR A 96 -3.53 -2.20 16.57
CA THR A 96 -4.06 -2.79 17.80
C THR A 96 -5.12 -1.87 18.43
N THR A 97 -4.86 -0.57 18.52
CA THR A 97 -5.82 0.42 19.03
C THR A 97 -7.10 0.44 18.21
N ALA A 98 -7.00 0.27 16.89
CA ALA A 98 -8.15 0.18 15.99
C ALA A 98 -8.89 -1.17 16.03
N GLY A 99 -8.41 -2.15 16.82
CA GLY A 99 -9.02 -3.50 16.92
C GLY A 99 -8.82 -4.35 15.66
N LEU A 100 -7.74 -4.12 14.91
CA LEU A 100 -7.43 -4.79 13.64
C LEU A 100 -6.18 -5.68 13.70
N ALA A 101 -5.68 -5.99 14.90
CA ALA A 101 -4.44 -6.76 15.07
C ALA A 101 -4.46 -8.15 14.41
N GLU A 102 -5.62 -8.80 14.36
CA GLU A 102 -5.77 -10.11 13.72
C GLU A 102 -5.75 -10.06 12.19
N GLN A 103 -5.95 -8.88 11.60
CA GLN A 103 -5.98 -8.69 10.15
C GLN A 103 -4.61 -8.39 9.54
N VAL A 104 -3.57 -8.12 10.36
CA VAL A 104 -2.27 -7.64 9.84
C VAL A 104 -1.12 -8.47 10.36
N ASP A 105 -0.32 -8.96 9.43
CA ASP A 105 1.00 -9.53 9.68
C ASP A 105 2.06 -8.52 9.24
N PHE A 106 2.99 -8.17 10.13
CA PHE A 106 4.08 -7.23 9.83
C PHE A 106 5.38 -7.99 9.57
N ARG A 107 6.06 -7.67 8.48
CA ARG A 107 7.35 -8.23 8.10
C ARG A 107 8.38 -7.09 7.90
N ALA A 108 9.40 -7.03 8.77
CA ALA A 108 10.53 -6.15 8.54
C ALA A 108 11.44 -6.73 7.46
N GLY A 109 11.81 -5.92 6.46
CA GLY A 109 12.71 -6.33 5.39
C GLY A 109 12.48 -5.63 4.06
N ASP A 110 13.29 -6.00 3.08
CA ASP A 110 13.24 -5.49 1.72
C ASP A 110 11.99 -5.95 0.97
N GLY A 111 11.31 -5.00 0.30
CA GLY A 111 10.06 -5.25 -0.40
C GLY A 111 10.22 -6.20 -1.60
N GLY A 112 11.28 -6.02 -2.39
CA GLY A 112 11.56 -6.87 -3.55
C GLY A 112 11.85 -8.31 -3.14
N ALA A 113 12.66 -8.52 -2.10
CA ALA A 113 12.95 -9.84 -1.54
C ALA A 113 11.68 -10.49 -0.99
N ALA A 114 10.84 -9.71 -0.27
CA ALA A 114 9.58 -10.22 0.26
C ALA A 114 8.62 -10.65 -0.86
N LEU A 115 8.51 -9.87 -1.94
CA LEU A 115 7.70 -10.23 -3.11
C LEU A 115 8.27 -11.46 -3.82
N ALA A 116 9.60 -11.64 -3.89
CA ALA A 116 10.23 -12.80 -4.50
C ALA A 116 9.86 -14.11 -3.78
N ASP A 117 9.69 -14.06 -2.45
CA ASP A 117 9.30 -15.22 -1.62
C ASP A 117 7.83 -15.64 -1.79
N LEU A 118 6.96 -14.76 -2.29
CA LEU A 118 5.54 -15.07 -2.48
C LEU A 118 5.32 -15.98 -3.68
N ALA A 119 4.33 -16.86 -3.57
CA ALA A 119 3.92 -17.74 -4.66
C ALA A 119 3.26 -16.96 -5.81
N ASP A 120 3.36 -17.51 -7.02
CA ASP A 120 2.68 -16.99 -8.21
C ASP A 120 1.16 -17.00 -8.02
N GLY A 121 0.51 -15.87 -8.33
CA GLY A 121 -0.94 -15.76 -8.27
C GLY A 121 -1.55 -15.84 -6.87
N ALA A 122 -0.77 -15.59 -5.82
CA ALA A 122 -1.22 -15.68 -4.43
C ALA A 122 -1.87 -14.41 -3.89
N VAL A 123 -1.72 -13.26 -4.56
CA VAL A 123 -2.11 -11.94 -4.06
C VAL A 123 -3.32 -11.40 -4.80
N ASP A 124 -4.31 -10.92 -4.07
CA ASP A 124 -5.51 -10.27 -4.61
C ASP A 124 -5.29 -8.78 -4.86
N LEU A 125 -4.62 -8.10 -3.93
CA LEU A 125 -4.27 -6.70 -4.04
C LEU A 125 -2.83 -6.49 -3.53
N LEU A 126 -2.00 -5.89 -4.38
CA LEU A 126 -0.66 -5.41 -4.02
C LEU A 126 -0.67 -3.89 -4.01
N PHE A 127 -0.32 -3.28 -2.88
CA PHE A 127 -0.18 -1.84 -2.70
C PHE A 127 1.30 -1.47 -2.51
N LEU A 128 1.81 -0.56 -3.36
CA LEU A 128 3.19 -0.07 -3.31
C LEU A 128 3.22 1.42 -2.96
N ASP A 129 3.73 1.75 -1.78
CA ASP A 129 3.98 3.12 -1.30
C ASP A 129 5.34 3.20 -0.57
N ALA A 130 6.39 2.68 -1.20
CA ALA A 130 7.76 2.71 -0.72
C ALA A 130 8.65 3.59 -1.62
N GLU A 131 9.94 3.24 -1.73
CA GLU A 131 10.88 3.97 -2.61
C GLU A 131 10.65 3.59 -4.09
N ARG A 132 10.04 4.48 -4.83
CA ARG A 132 9.55 4.27 -6.21
C ARG A 132 10.63 3.90 -7.20
N THR A 133 11.86 4.39 -7.00
CA THR A 133 13.02 4.12 -7.86
C THR A 133 13.48 2.66 -7.77
N GLU A 134 13.06 1.92 -6.76
CA GLU A 134 13.38 0.50 -6.59
C GLU A 134 12.43 -0.43 -7.36
N TYR A 135 11.18 -0.03 -7.61
CA TYR A 135 10.14 -0.89 -8.20
C TYR A 135 10.52 -1.56 -9.51
N PRO A 136 11.24 -0.91 -10.46
CA PRO A 136 11.67 -1.59 -11.68
C PRO A 136 12.61 -2.77 -11.41
N SER A 137 13.43 -2.71 -10.35
CA SER A 137 14.35 -3.78 -9.99
C SER A 137 13.63 -5.02 -9.41
N TRP A 138 12.39 -4.86 -8.94
CA TRP A 138 11.57 -5.95 -8.43
C TRP A 138 10.84 -6.74 -9.52
N TRP A 139 10.96 -6.30 -10.79
CA TRP A 139 10.33 -7.00 -11.90
C TRP A 139 10.85 -8.45 -12.05
N PRO A 140 9.96 -9.46 -12.34
CA PRO A 140 8.52 -9.34 -12.63
C PRO A 140 7.60 -9.58 -11.40
N HIS A 141 8.13 -9.51 -10.18
CA HIS A 141 7.40 -9.92 -8.97
C HIS A 141 6.09 -9.17 -8.75
N PRO A 142 5.97 -7.84 -8.95
CA PRO A 142 4.71 -7.13 -8.74
C PRO A 142 3.53 -7.66 -9.58
N VAL A 143 3.82 -8.27 -10.73
CA VAL A 143 2.80 -8.87 -11.60
C VAL A 143 2.67 -10.36 -11.36
N ARG A 144 3.79 -11.06 -11.15
CA ARG A 144 3.81 -12.51 -10.94
C ARG A 144 2.96 -12.94 -9.76
N VAL A 145 3.05 -12.21 -8.64
CA VAL A 145 2.35 -12.54 -7.39
C VAL A 145 0.83 -12.33 -7.47
N LEU A 146 0.34 -11.45 -8.35
CA LEU A 146 -1.09 -11.22 -8.49
C LEU A 146 -1.81 -12.44 -9.10
N ARG A 147 -2.98 -12.79 -8.57
CA ARG A 147 -3.88 -13.74 -9.27
C ARG A 147 -4.54 -13.12 -10.51
N ALA A 148 -5.16 -13.90 -11.34
CA ALA A 148 -6.08 -13.37 -12.36
C ALA A 148 -7.22 -12.60 -11.68
N GLY A 149 -7.53 -11.39 -12.16
CA GLY A 149 -8.45 -10.45 -11.51
C GLY A 149 -7.86 -9.74 -10.28
N GLY A 150 -6.59 -9.98 -9.94
CA GLY A 150 -5.88 -9.23 -8.89
C GLY A 150 -5.41 -7.87 -9.37
N VAL A 151 -5.19 -6.94 -8.45
CA VAL A 151 -4.83 -5.55 -8.75
C VAL A 151 -3.53 -5.14 -8.07
N LEU A 152 -2.71 -4.41 -8.81
CA LEU A 152 -1.60 -3.61 -8.29
C LEU A 152 -2.07 -2.15 -8.21
N VAL A 153 -1.76 -1.49 -7.09
CA VAL A 153 -1.93 -0.04 -6.90
C VAL A 153 -0.60 0.55 -6.47
N VAL A 154 -0.18 1.64 -7.11
CA VAL A 154 1.08 2.33 -6.80
C VAL A 154 0.78 3.80 -6.53
N ASP A 155 1.07 4.28 -5.32
CA ASP A 155 0.86 5.69 -4.93
C ASP A 155 1.87 6.63 -5.59
N ASN A 156 1.53 7.90 -5.58
CA ASN A 156 2.38 9.01 -6.02
C ASN A 156 2.60 9.10 -7.55
N ALA A 157 1.75 8.48 -8.36
CA ALA A 157 1.94 8.42 -9.81
C ALA A 157 1.85 9.79 -10.53
N LEU A 158 1.10 10.75 -9.98
CA LEU A 158 0.98 12.11 -10.53
C LEU A 158 1.91 13.10 -9.84
N SER A 159 2.24 12.89 -8.57
CA SER A 159 3.16 13.77 -7.84
C SER A 159 4.64 13.50 -8.17
N HIS A 160 4.99 12.27 -8.56
CA HIS A 160 6.36 11.84 -8.88
C HIS A 160 6.41 11.05 -10.20
N PRO A 161 5.90 11.61 -11.31
CA PRO A 161 5.73 10.85 -12.55
C PRO A 161 7.05 10.30 -13.11
N ALA A 162 8.14 11.04 -13.00
CA ALA A 162 9.44 10.60 -13.50
C ALA A 162 10.01 9.37 -12.76
N GLU A 163 9.70 9.23 -11.47
CA GLU A 163 10.14 8.09 -10.65
C GLU A 163 9.28 6.85 -10.92
N ILE A 164 8.02 7.03 -11.31
CA ILE A 164 7.05 5.96 -11.62
C ILE A 164 7.17 5.49 -13.08
N GLU A 165 7.61 6.34 -14.01
CA GLU A 165 7.62 6.03 -15.44
C GLU A 165 8.31 4.71 -15.80
N PRO A 166 9.49 4.35 -15.23
CA PRO A 166 10.11 3.07 -15.56
C PRO A 166 9.27 1.84 -15.20
N LEU A 167 8.53 1.89 -14.06
CA LEU A 167 7.59 0.83 -13.70
C LEU A 167 6.37 0.83 -14.62
N ARG A 168 5.82 2.03 -14.94
CA ARG A 168 4.67 2.17 -15.84
C ARG A 168 4.96 1.52 -17.20
N GLU A 169 6.12 1.80 -17.80
CA GLU A 169 6.51 1.20 -19.07
C GLU A 169 6.55 -0.34 -19.01
N LEU A 170 7.05 -0.93 -17.92
CA LEU A 170 7.06 -2.38 -17.73
C LEU A 170 5.63 -2.94 -17.65
N LEU A 171 4.74 -2.26 -16.89
CA LEU A 171 3.35 -2.67 -16.75
C LEU A 171 2.57 -2.57 -18.07
N GLU A 172 2.74 -1.49 -18.83
CA GLU A 172 2.04 -1.27 -20.11
C GLU A 172 2.49 -2.24 -21.22
N ARG A 173 3.74 -2.67 -21.18
CA ARG A 173 4.28 -3.69 -22.09
C ARG A 173 3.83 -5.11 -21.75
N ASP A 174 3.35 -5.34 -20.52
CA ASP A 174 2.85 -6.66 -20.12
C ASP A 174 1.44 -6.90 -20.65
N GLY A 175 1.32 -7.71 -21.70
CA GLY A 175 0.05 -8.03 -22.36
C GLY A 175 -1.01 -8.65 -21.45
N ARG A 176 -0.69 -9.01 -20.21
CA ARG A 176 -1.64 -9.57 -19.23
C ARG A 176 -2.36 -8.51 -18.42
N LEU A 177 -1.96 -7.23 -18.51
CA LEU A 177 -2.43 -6.15 -17.67
C LEU A 177 -3.36 -5.18 -18.42
N SER A 178 -4.27 -4.58 -17.67
CA SER A 178 -4.95 -3.33 -18.03
C SER A 178 -4.48 -2.26 -17.06
N VAL A 179 -3.84 -1.21 -17.57
CA VAL A 179 -3.17 -0.18 -16.77
C VAL A 179 -3.88 1.16 -16.93
N THR A 180 -4.05 1.89 -15.82
CA THR A 180 -4.62 3.24 -15.82
C THR A 180 -4.08 4.04 -14.64
N THR A 181 -4.18 5.37 -14.70
CA THR A 181 -3.93 6.24 -13.54
C THR A 181 -5.22 6.89 -13.10
N ILE A 182 -5.54 6.76 -11.82
CA ILE A 182 -6.70 7.37 -11.18
C ILE A 182 -6.24 8.65 -10.47
N PRO A 183 -6.81 9.83 -10.78
CA PRO A 183 -6.37 11.10 -10.20
C PRO A 183 -7.02 11.32 -8.82
N VAL A 184 -6.70 10.46 -7.86
CA VAL A 184 -7.11 10.56 -6.46
C VAL A 184 -5.86 10.73 -5.61
N GLY A 185 -5.92 11.56 -4.56
CA GLY A 185 -4.76 11.89 -3.75
C GLY A 185 -3.61 12.45 -4.59
N LYS A 186 -2.46 11.80 -4.52
CA LYS A 186 -1.26 12.13 -5.31
C LYS A 186 -1.19 11.37 -6.64
N GLY A 187 -2.27 10.67 -7.01
CA GLY A 187 -2.40 9.84 -8.20
C GLY A 187 -2.03 8.38 -7.97
N GLU A 188 -2.97 7.48 -8.25
CA GLU A 188 -2.80 6.04 -8.12
C GLU A 188 -2.61 5.41 -9.50
N LEU A 189 -1.46 4.78 -9.76
CA LEU A 189 -1.27 3.91 -10.92
C LEU A 189 -1.86 2.55 -10.59
N VAL A 190 -2.86 2.13 -11.36
CA VAL A 190 -3.60 0.88 -11.13
C VAL A 190 -3.37 -0.07 -12.30
N ALA A 191 -3.00 -1.31 -12.01
CA ALA A 191 -2.89 -2.37 -12.99
C ALA A 191 -3.74 -3.58 -12.60
N LEU A 192 -4.70 -3.95 -13.44
CA LEU A 192 -5.55 -5.13 -13.28
C LEU A 192 -4.95 -6.30 -14.06
N ARG A 193 -4.68 -7.43 -13.39
CA ARG A 193 -4.27 -8.67 -14.06
C ARG A 193 -5.48 -9.37 -14.67
N ARG A 194 -5.49 -9.49 -16.00
CA ARG A 194 -6.54 -10.20 -16.78
C ARG A 194 -6.41 -11.71 -16.65
#